data_fb62785f7f8bb75176f2cc97a81b6bf0
#
_entry.id   fb62785f7f8bb75176f2cc97a81b6bf0
#
_cell.length_a   1.000
_cell.length_b   1.000
_cell.length_c   1.000
_cell.angle_alpha   90.00
_cell.angle_beta   90.00
_cell.angle_gamma   90.00
#
_symmetry.space_group_name_H-M   'P 1'
#
loop_
_entity.id
_entity.type
_entity.pdbx_description
1 polymer ?
#
loop_
_entity_poly.entity_id
_entity_poly.type
_entity_poly.pdbx_seq_one_letter_code
_entity_poly.pdbx_strand_id
1 'polypeptide(L)'
;MAYDVVVIGSGPGGYVCAIKAAQLGLKVAVVEKRATYGGTCLNVGCMPSKALLHASEMFHQVAHGVDTLGVEVAAPTLNLAKMMAHKDATVKSNTSGVE
;
A
#
# COMPACT_ATOMS: atom_id res chain seq x y z
N MET A 1 26.20 16.12 13.47
CA MET A 1 26.08 15.92 12.01
C MET A 1 25.03 16.88 11.48
N ALA A 2 25.37 17.65 10.47
CA ALA A 2 24.45 18.62 9.89
C ALA A 2 23.76 18.04 8.66
N TYR A 3 22.45 18.27 8.54
CA TYR A 3 21.65 17.92 7.37
C TYR A 3 21.22 19.18 6.63
N ASP A 4 21.14 19.06 5.30
CA ASP A 4 20.64 20.17 4.49
C ASP A 4 19.10 20.25 4.57
N VAL A 5 18.44 19.09 4.65
CA VAL A 5 16.99 18.97 4.73
C VAL A 5 16.60 17.92 5.76
N VAL A 6 15.63 18.23 6.60
CA VAL A 6 15.02 17.29 7.52
C VAL A 6 13.54 17.20 7.18
N VAL A 7 13.08 15.99 6.84
CA VAL A 7 11.68 15.72 6.50
C VAL A 7 11.01 15.05 7.69
N ILE A 8 9.95 15.64 8.19
CA ILE A 8 9.18 15.09 9.31
C ILE A 8 7.97 14.35 8.72
N GLY A 9 7.96 13.06 8.86
CA GLY A 9 6.94 12.17 8.30
C GLY A 9 7.36 11.54 6.98
N SER A 10 7.14 10.25 6.86
CA SER A 10 7.51 9.44 5.69
C SER A 10 6.31 8.99 4.85
N GLY A 11 5.24 9.75 4.87
CA GLY A 11 4.12 9.56 3.94
C GLY A 11 4.53 9.89 2.50
N PRO A 12 3.61 9.75 1.53
CA PRO A 12 3.94 9.97 0.11
C PRO A 12 4.59 11.33 -0.18
N GLY A 13 4.14 12.39 0.47
CA GLY A 13 4.79 13.71 0.35
C GLY A 13 6.20 13.73 0.92
N GLY A 14 6.40 13.07 2.06
CA GLY A 14 7.67 13.06 2.77
C GLY A 14 8.72 12.20 2.10
N TYR A 15 8.45 10.94 1.81
CA TYR A 15 9.46 10.06 1.21
C TYR A 15 9.82 10.48 -0.23
N VAL A 16 8.85 10.97 -0.99
CA VAL A 16 9.14 11.48 -2.36
C VAL A 16 10.03 12.71 -2.29
N CYS A 17 9.75 13.64 -1.37
CA CYS A 17 10.57 14.81 -1.13
C CYS A 17 12.00 14.42 -0.71
N ALA A 18 12.14 13.49 0.22
CA ALA A 18 13.44 13.04 0.72
C ALA A 18 14.28 12.40 -0.40
N ILE A 19 13.67 11.53 -1.18
CA ILE A 19 14.33 10.86 -2.32
C ILE A 19 14.81 11.91 -3.33
N LYS A 20 13.94 12.85 -3.69
CA LYS A 20 14.29 13.89 -4.66
C LYS A 20 15.40 14.80 -4.16
N ALA A 21 15.34 15.20 -2.92
CA ALA A 21 16.38 16.03 -2.30
C ALA A 21 17.73 15.30 -2.29
N ALA A 22 17.74 14.00 -1.96
CA ALA A 22 18.95 13.19 -1.98
C ALA A 22 19.51 13.03 -3.40
N GLN A 23 18.64 12.84 -4.39
CA GLN A 23 19.05 12.77 -5.79
C GLN A 23 19.69 14.07 -6.28
N LEU A 24 19.33 15.19 -5.69
CA LEU A 24 19.92 16.49 -5.98
C LEU A 24 21.23 16.75 -5.22
N GLY A 25 21.72 15.78 -4.48
CA GLY A 25 22.99 15.87 -3.77
C GLY A 25 22.90 16.46 -2.36
N LEU A 26 21.70 16.67 -1.84
CA LEU A 26 21.51 17.21 -0.49
C LEU A 26 21.64 16.10 0.57
N LYS A 27 22.14 16.46 1.74
CA LYS A 27 22.09 15.59 2.93
C LYS A 27 20.71 15.64 3.56
N VAL A 28 20.00 14.53 3.53
CA VAL A 28 18.61 14.45 3.97
C VAL A 28 18.46 13.50 5.15
N ALA A 29 17.69 13.91 6.14
CA ALA A 29 17.20 13.04 7.20
C ALA A 29 15.68 12.97 7.16
N VAL A 30 15.13 11.79 7.41
CA VAL A 30 13.69 11.58 7.55
C VAL A 30 13.40 11.16 8.99
N VAL A 31 12.45 11.84 9.61
CA VAL A 31 12.01 11.52 10.97
C VAL A 31 10.62 10.89 10.88
N GLU A 32 10.50 9.66 11.35
CA GLU A 32 9.26 8.90 11.33
C GLU A 32 8.99 8.30 12.71
N LYS A 33 7.79 8.56 13.24
CA LYS A 33 7.39 8.04 14.56
C LYS A 33 6.89 6.60 14.53
N ARG A 34 6.43 6.11 13.37
CA ARG A 34 5.98 4.72 13.21
C ARG A 34 7.17 3.80 13.00
N ALA A 35 6.98 2.51 13.28
CA ALA A 35 7.98 1.49 13.01
C ALA A 35 8.20 1.25 11.51
N THR A 36 7.24 1.66 10.66
CA THR A 36 7.29 1.49 9.20
C THR A 36 7.14 2.82 8.49
N TYR A 37 7.74 2.94 7.31
CA TYR A 37 7.64 4.11 6.46
C TYR A 37 6.36 4.07 5.61
N GLY A 38 6.05 5.17 4.94
CA GLY A 38 4.93 5.27 4.02
C GLY A 38 3.71 6.01 4.56
N GLY A 39 3.69 6.39 5.82
CA GLY A 39 2.63 7.18 6.45
C GLY A 39 1.28 6.49 6.47
N THR A 40 0.23 7.29 6.57
CA THR A 40 -1.17 6.81 6.59
C THR A 40 -1.52 6.08 5.30
N CYS A 41 -1.11 6.60 4.15
CA CYS A 41 -1.47 6.03 2.85
C CYS A 41 -1.02 4.56 2.72
N LEU A 42 0.24 4.26 2.99
CA LEU A 42 0.76 2.91 2.81
C LEU A 42 0.38 1.96 3.95
N ASN A 43 0.23 2.46 5.15
CA ASN A 43 0.00 1.61 6.33
C ASN A 43 -1.48 1.33 6.61
N VAL A 44 -2.34 2.33 6.56
CA VAL A 44 -3.74 2.22 7.02
C VAL A 44 -4.76 2.89 6.10
N GLY A 45 -4.33 3.47 5.00
CA GLY A 45 -5.20 4.23 4.08
C GLY A 45 -5.24 3.65 2.68
N CYS A 46 -4.59 4.32 1.74
CA CYS A 46 -4.73 4.07 0.29
C CYS A 46 -4.42 2.62 -0.11
N MET A 47 -3.31 2.06 0.36
CA MET A 47 -2.86 0.75 -0.09
C MET A 47 -3.69 -0.40 0.49
N PRO A 48 -3.94 -0.48 1.80
CA PRO A 48 -4.82 -1.52 2.32
C PRO A 48 -6.25 -1.41 1.79
N SER A 49 -6.80 -0.19 1.63
CA SER A 49 -8.15 -0.04 1.08
C SER A 49 -8.22 -0.49 -0.38
N LYS A 50 -7.25 -0.16 -1.22
CA LYS A 50 -7.21 -0.63 -2.61
C LYS A 50 -7.04 -2.14 -2.72
N ALA A 51 -6.23 -2.75 -1.87
CA ALA A 51 -6.08 -4.20 -1.84
C ALA A 51 -7.40 -4.90 -1.53
N LEU A 52 -8.14 -4.40 -0.54
CA LEU A 52 -9.45 -4.96 -0.18
C LEU A 52 -10.52 -4.67 -1.24
N LEU A 53 -10.55 -3.47 -1.82
CA LEU A 53 -11.47 -3.13 -2.90
C LEU A 53 -11.24 -4.01 -4.13
N HIS A 54 -9.99 -4.23 -4.51
CA HIS A 54 -9.66 -5.12 -5.63
C HIS A 54 -10.12 -6.55 -5.36
N ALA A 55 -9.83 -7.10 -4.18
CA ALA A 55 -10.23 -8.44 -3.80
C ALA A 55 -11.77 -8.59 -3.77
N SER A 56 -12.47 -7.61 -3.21
CA SER A 56 -13.94 -7.63 -3.15
C SER A 56 -14.56 -7.49 -4.53
N GLU A 57 -13.97 -6.71 -5.44
CA GLU A 57 -14.43 -6.58 -6.82
C GLU A 57 -14.29 -7.91 -7.58
N MET A 58 -13.19 -8.62 -7.41
CA MET A 58 -13.01 -9.95 -7.99
C MET A 58 -14.09 -10.94 -7.49
N PHE A 59 -14.37 -10.91 -6.20
CA PHE A 59 -15.44 -11.72 -5.61
C PHE A 59 -16.80 -11.38 -6.23
N HIS A 60 -17.10 -10.09 -6.35
CA HIS A 60 -18.36 -9.61 -6.93
C HIS A 60 -18.52 -10.05 -8.39
N GLN A 61 -17.47 -9.93 -9.20
CA GLN A 61 -17.49 -10.35 -10.60
C GLN A 61 -17.75 -11.85 -10.73
N VAL A 62 -17.08 -12.68 -9.93
CA VAL A 62 -17.30 -14.13 -9.95
C VAL A 62 -18.73 -14.49 -9.51
N ALA A 63 -19.26 -13.77 -8.52
CA ALA A 63 -20.62 -14.02 -8.01
C ALA A 63 -21.73 -13.57 -8.97
N HIS A 64 -21.53 -12.51 -9.75
CA HIS A 64 -22.62 -11.81 -10.44
C HIS A 64 -22.38 -11.46 -11.91
N GLY A 65 -21.16 -11.51 -12.44
CA GLY A 65 -20.86 -10.92 -13.73
C GLY A 65 -20.29 -11.83 -14.80
N VAL A 66 -19.69 -12.94 -14.42
CA VAL A 66 -18.93 -13.78 -15.37
C VAL A 66 -19.80 -14.67 -16.25
N ASP A 67 -21.01 -14.97 -15.86
CA ASP A 67 -21.96 -15.77 -16.63
C ASP A 67 -22.33 -15.11 -17.96
N THR A 68 -22.45 -13.79 -17.98
CA THR A 68 -22.71 -13.04 -19.22
C THR A 68 -21.56 -13.10 -20.22
N LEU A 69 -20.37 -13.42 -19.74
CA LEU A 69 -19.17 -13.61 -20.56
C LEU A 69 -19.00 -15.05 -21.04
N GLY A 70 -19.92 -15.94 -20.70
CA GLY A 70 -19.82 -17.36 -21.02
C GLY A 70 -18.92 -18.15 -20.07
N VAL A 71 -18.56 -17.58 -18.92
CA VAL A 71 -17.77 -18.26 -17.90
C VAL A 71 -18.71 -18.83 -16.84
N GLU A 72 -18.75 -20.15 -16.72
CA GLU A 72 -19.56 -20.84 -15.72
C GLU A 72 -18.70 -21.17 -14.51
N VAL A 73 -19.10 -20.70 -13.34
CA VAL A 73 -18.40 -20.94 -12.07
C VAL A 73 -19.41 -21.29 -10.99
N ALA A 74 -18.97 -22.10 -10.02
CA ALA A 74 -19.76 -22.31 -8.81
C ALA A 74 -19.80 -21.02 -7.97
N ALA A 75 -20.80 -20.89 -7.10
CA ALA A 75 -20.90 -19.75 -6.21
C ALA A 75 -19.60 -19.61 -5.37
N PRO A 76 -19.00 -18.43 -5.34
CA PRO A 76 -17.75 -18.24 -4.60
C PRO A 76 -18.01 -18.24 -3.10
N THR A 77 -17.02 -18.70 -2.34
CA THR A 77 -17.00 -18.59 -0.88
C THR A 77 -15.86 -17.67 -0.47
N LEU A 78 -16.08 -16.87 0.57
CA LEU A 78 -15.09 -15.95 1.08
C LEU A 78 -14.25 -16.61 2.17
N ASN A 79 -12.92 -16.57 1.99
CA ASN A 79 -11.98 -16.84 3.07
C ASN A 79 -11.44 -15.49 3.55
N LEU A 80 -12.08 -14.91 4.54
CA LEU A 80 -11.75 -13.57 5.03
C LEU A 80 -10.33 -13.52 5.62
N ALA A 81 -9.91 -14.55 6.34
CA ALA A 81 -8.56 -14.60 6.91
C ALA A 81 -7.49 -14.51 5.83
N LYS A 82 -7.68 -15.22 4.71
CA LYS A 82 -6.76 -15.20 3.59
C LYS A 82 -6.77 -13.86 2.84
N MET A 83 -7.95 -13.25 2.70
CA MET A 83 -8.08 -11.92 2.10
C MET A 83 -7.35 -10.86 2.95
N MET A 84 -7.50 -10.92 4.27
CA MET A 84 -6.81 -10.01 5.18
C MET A 84 -5.29 -10.24 5.17
N ALA A 85 -4.85 -11.50 5.08
CA ALA A 85 -3.42 -11.82 4.97
C ALA A 85 -2.82 -11.27 3.67
N HIS A 86 -3.55 -11.33 2.57
CA HIS A 86 -3.14 -10.72 1.30
C HIS A 86 -3.00 -9.20 1.43
N LYS A 87 -3.97 -8.55 2.06
CA LYS A 87 -3.91 -7.12 2.36
C LYS A 87 -2.67 -6.78 3.19
N ASP A 88 -2.42 -7.53 4.26
CA ASP A 88 -1.26 -7.30 5.14
C ASP A 88 0.06 -7.49 4.39
N ALA A 89 0.17 -8.49 3.53
CA ALA A 89 1.35 -8.72 2.70
C ALA A 89 1.58 -7.57 1.71
N THR A 90 0.51 -7.02 1.14
CA THR A 90 0.58 -5.86 0.23
C THR A 90 1.11 -4.63 0.97
N VAL A 91 0.59 -4.35 2.16
CA VAL A 91 1.05 -3.24 3.00
C VAL A 91 2.53 -3.41 3.33
N LYS A 92 2.94 -4.60 3.77
CA LYS A 92 4.33 -4.89 4.12
C LYS A 92 5.28 -4.70 2.93
N SER A 93 4.88 -5.17 1.76
CA SER A 93 5.67 -5.00 0.53
C SER A 93 5.88 -3.53 0.18
N ASN A 94 4.82 -2.73 0.28
CA ASN A 94 4.90 -1.30 -0.04
C ASN A 94 5.72 -0.53 1.00
N THR A 95 5.51 -0.78 2.28
CA THR A 95 6.26 -0.07 3.34
C THR A 95 7.74 -0.42 3.31
N SER A 96 8.09 -1.68 3.07
CA SER A 96 9.48 -2.11 2.90
C SER A 96 10.14 -1.49 1.66
N GLY A 97 9.36 -1.28 0.61
CA GLY A 97 9.86 -0.66 -0.63
C GLY A 97 10.24 0.80 -0.48
N VAL A 98 9.76 1.48 0.57
CA VAL A 98 10.10 2.88 0.85
C VAL A 98 11.40 3.00 1.66
N GLU A 99 11.79 1.97 2.42
CA GLU A 99 13.05 1.97 3.16
C GLU A 99 14.25 2.04 2.20
#